data_afb7157988bd341d6a6283752a601ebb
#
_entry.id   afb7157988bd341d6a6283752a601ebb
#
_cell.length_a   1.000
_cell.length_b   1.000
_cell.length_c   1.000
_cell.angle_alpha   90.00
_cell.angle_beta   90.00
_cell.angle_gamma   90.00
#
_symmetry.space_group_name_H-M   'P 1'
#
loop_
_entity.id
_entity.type
_entity.pdbx_description
1 polymer ?
#
loop_
_entity_poly.entity_id
_entity_poly.type
_entity_poly.pdbx_seq_one_letter_code
_entity_poly.pdbx_strand_id
1 'polypeptide(L)'
;CSSLVEAGWFTNDEIDEFMKSINTVSSKFDYDFHKFSLGLMSRNEFNKIYGHLRSGTYDIRTDSYNQMVFRPVTEKNKNYKDKNVSKGLDEKRLKEALTSIGFDIHPKEFNNFLVSAIEGREFFKFEFTKSLSLVIDLIQNLGKLLEIDRKSLSYITVEDLKHCKKLKVAEIKKYLTDTIVNNRKEYYDKLNIILPDVILSKLGVSFIPVNEARPNF
;
A
#
# COMPACT_ATOMS: atom_id res chain seq x y z
N CYS A 1 9.76 -16.54 3.56
CA CYS A 1 10.30 -16.62 4.95
C CYS A 1 9.38 -17.43 5.87
N SER A 2 8.03 -17.28 5.81
CA SER A 2 7.10 -18.05 6.65
C SER A 2 7.31 -19.56 6.53
N SER A 3 7.51 -20.08 5.30
CA SER A 3 7.77 -21.51 5.07
C SER A 3 9.02 -22.04 5.78
N LEU A 4 10.05 -21.21 5.99
CA LEU A 4 11.25 -21.60 6.73
C LEU A 4 10.96 -21.74 8.24
N VAL A 5 10.02 -20.97 8.76
CA VAL A 5 9.55 -21.06 10.16
C VAL A 5 8.65 -22.29 10.33
N GLU A 6 7.67 -22.47 9.42
CA GLU A 6 6.73 -23.59 9.44
C GLU A 6 7.46 -24.94 9.34
N ALA A 7 8.54 -24.99 8.55
CA ALA A 7 9.41 -26.16 8.43
C ALA A 7 10.41 -26.33 9.61
N GLY A 8 10.41 -25.42 10.59
CA GLY A 8 11.25 -25.50 11.78
C GLY A 8 12.73 -25.15 11.58
N TRP A 9 13.11 -24.59 10.43
CA TRP A 9 14.50 -24.21 10.15
C TRP A 9 14.94 -22.92 10.84
N PHE A 10 14.01 -21.96 11.00
CA PHE A 10 14.24 -20.67 11.64
C PHE A 10 13.09 -20.34 12.59
N THR A 11 13.36 -19.53 13.59
CA THR A 11 12.34 -18.98 14.48
C THR A 11 11.72 -17.70 13.91
N ASN A 12 10.54 -17.30 14.39
CA ASN A 12 9.94 -16.03 14.03
C ASN A 12 10.87 -14.86 14.38
N ASP A 13 11.52 -14.88 15.55
CA ASP A 13 12.44 -13.82 15.98
C ASP A 13 13.62 -13.65 15.02
N GLU A 14 14.20 -14.76 14.53
CA GLU A 14 15.31 -14.72 13.57
C GLU A 14 14.87 -14.15 12.22
N ILE A 15 13.67 -14.51 11.75
CA ILE A 15 13.09 -13.94 10.52
C ILE A 15 12.77 -12.46 10.72
N ASP A 16 12.25 -12.06 11.86
CA ASP A 16 11.97 -10.66 12.18
C ASP A 16 13.25 -9.83 12.26
N GLU A 17 14.33 -10.35 12.83
CA GLU A 17 15.65 -9.71 12.83
C GLU A 17 16.19 -9.55 11.40
N PHE A 18 16.10 -10.60 10.60
CA PHE A 18 16.45 -10.55 9.18
C PHE A 18 15.66 -9.47 8.44
N MET A 19 14.32 -9.47 8.56
CA MET A 19 13.45 -8.48 7.93
C MET A 19 13.77 -7.06 8.38
N LYS A 20 14.01 -6.85 9.67
CA LYS A 20 14.43 -5.54 10.22
C LYS A 20 15.81 -5.10 9.74
N SER A 21 16.68 -6.01 9.30
CA SER A 21 18.00 -5.67 8.77
C SER A 21 17.97 -5.15 7.33
N ILE A 22 16.91 -5.45 6.58
CA ILE A 22 16.80 -5.09 5.16
C ILE A 22 16.54 -3.59 5.00
N ASN A 23 17.25 -2.96 4.07
CA ASN A 23 17.11 -1.53 3.79
C ASN A 23 15.95 -1.28 2.80
N THR A 24 14.73 -1.31 3.30
CA THR A 24 13.52 -1.08 2.52
C THR A 24 13.16 0.42 2.41
N VAL A 25 12.27 0.75 1.48
CA VAL A 25 11.69 2.11 1.40
C VAL A 25 11.01 2.50 2.70
N SER A 26 10.36 1.56 3.40
CA SER A 26 9.71 1.82 4.69
C SER A 26 10.74 2.19 5.76
N SER A 27 11.87 1.48 5.86
CA SER A 27 12.91 1.81 6.84
C SER A 27 13.55 3.17 6.55
N LYS A 28 13.71 3.52 5.26
CA LYS A 28 14.19 4.84 4.84
C LYS A 28 13.18 5.94 5.14
N PHE A 29 11.89 5.67 4.93
CA PHE A 29 10.82 6.58 5.30
C PHE A 29 10.85 6.91 6.79
N ASP A 30 10.94 5.89 7.66
CA ASP A 30 11.00 6.07 9.11
C ASP A 30 12.20 6.94 9.54
N TYR A 31 13.36 6.69 8.92
CA TYR A 31 14.57 7.47 9.17
C TYR A 31 14.42 8.93 8.71
N ASP A 32 13.94 9.16 7.50
CA ASP A 32 13.75 10.51 6.94
C ASP A 32 12.62 11.26 7.67
N PHE A 33 11.56 10.56 8.09
CA PHE A 33 10.50 11.13 8.91
C PHE A 33 11.02 11.57 10.29
N HIS A 34 11.92 10.79 10.88
CA HIS A 34 12.58 11.17 12.13
C HIS A 34 13.45 12.42 11.94
N LYS A 35 14.26 12.50 10.87
CA LYS A 35 15.00 13.72 10.53
C LYS A 35 14.09 14.93 10.33
N PHE A 36 12.99 14.75 9.61
CA PHE A 36 11.99 15.78 9.42
C PHE A 36 11.41 16.26 10.77
N SER A 37 11.07 15.31 11.66
CA SER A 37 10.54 15.62 13.00
C SER A 37 11.52 16.41 13.87
N LEU A 38 12.83 16.20 13.70
CA LEU A 38 13.90 16.91 14.38
C LEU A 38 14.28 18.26 13.71
N GLY A 39 13.65 18.61 12.59
CA GLY A 39 14.00 19.78 11.79
C GLY A 39 15.31 19.66 10.99
N LEU A 40 15.88 18.45 10.89
CA LEU A 40 17.10 18.13 10.13
C LEU A 40 16.82 17.89 8.63
N MET A 41 15.56 17.80 8.26
CA MET A 41 15.07 17.69 6.89
C MET A 41 13.92 18.68 6.70
N SER A 42 13.95 19.46 5.64
CA SER A 42 12.88 20.40 5.34
C SER A 42 11.61 19.67 4.85
N ARG A 43 10.46 20.33 5.03
CA ARG A 43 9.19 19.82 4.50
C ARG A 43 9.23 19.62 2.97
N ASN A 44 9.89 20.53 2.27
CA ASN A 44 10.01 20.43 0.81
C ASN A 44 10.81 19.21 0.39
N GLU A 45 11.92 18.93 1.05
CA GLU A 45 12.73 17.73 0.80
C GLU A 45 11.94 16.46 1.11
N PHE A 46 11.28 16.41 2.26
CA PHE A 46 10.44 15.27 2.65
C PHE A 46 9.31 15.04 1.65
N ASN A 47 8.56 16.07 1.30
CA ASN A 47 7.44 15.99 0.38
C ASN A 47 7.87 15.64 -1.05
N LYS A 48 9.05 16.07 -1.48
CA LYS A 48 9.60 15.70 -2.80
C LYS A 48 9.76 14.18 -2.95
N ILE A 49 10.09 13.49 -1.86
CA ILE A 49 10.29 12.03 -1.86
C ILE A 49 8.97 11.32 -1.53
N TYR A 50 8.30 11.71 -0.46
CA TYR A 50 7.19 10.98 0.16
C TYR A 50 5.82 11.66 0.02
N GLY A 51 5.75 12.85 -0.56
CA GLY A 51 4.53 13.65 -0.62
C GLY A 51 3.35 13.00 -1.35
N HIS A 52 3.61 12.03 -2.21
CA HIS A 52 2.59 11.25 -2.91
C HIS A 52 1.93 10.18 -2.03
N LEU A 53 2.57 9.80 -0.91
CA LEU A 53 2.02 8.78 -0.03
C LEU A 53 0.73 9.27 0.63
N ARG A 54 -0.14 8.31 0.96
CA ARG A 54 -1.40 8.52 1.68
C ARG A 54 -1.45 7.57 2.87
N SER A 55 -2.01 8.02 3.99
CA SER A 55 -2.21 7.14 5.14
C SER A 55 -3.30 6.10 4.81
N GLY A 56 -3.01 4.83 5.08
CA GLY A 56 -3.92 3.72 4.77
C GLY A 56 -3.91 3.32 3.30
N THR A 57 -5.08 3.21 2.70
CA THR A 57 -5.24 2.84 1.29
C THR A 57 -5.25 4.08 0.37
N TYR A 58 -5.01 3.88 -0.93
CA TYR A 58 -5.11 4.93 -1.94
C TYR A 58 -6.58 5.26 -2.26
N ASP A 59 -7.26 5.83 -1.29
CA ASP A 59 -8.64 6.30 -1.38
C ASP A 59 -8.65 7.79 -1.73
N ILE A 60 -9.51 8.18 -2.66
CA ILE A 60 -9.66 9.59 -3.07
C ILE A 60 -10.06 10.49 -1.88
N ARG A 61 -10.69 9.94 -0.84
CA ARG A 61 -11.09 10.66 0.37
C ARG A 61 -9.93 10.96 1.31
N THR A 62 -8.79 10.27 1.15
CA THR A 62 -7.61 10.43 2.00
C THR A 62 -6.64 11.44 1.39
N ASP A 63 -6.14 12.38 2.22
CA ASP A 63 -5.14 13.35 1.78
C ASP A 63 -3.79 12.68 1.53
N SER A 64 -3.08 13.17 0.51
CA SER A 64 -1.66 12.85 0.35
C SER A 64 -0.82 13.63 1.36
N TYR A 65 0.40 13.18 1.61
CA TYR A 65 1.30 13.87 2.52
C TYR A 65 1.62 15.30 2.06
N ASN A 66 1.58 15.59 0.75
CA ASN A 66 1.64 16.95 0.24
C ASN A 66 0.49 17.85 0.73
N GLN A 67 -0.69 17.27 0.92
CA GLN A 67 -1.91 17.98 1.32
C GLN A 67 -2.08 18.04 2.84
N MET A 68 -1.44 17.11 3.57
CA MET A 68 -1.53 17.05 5.03
C MET A 68 -0.70 18.12 5.71
N VAL A 69 -1.23 18.65 6.81
CA VAL A 69 -0.45 19.50 7.74
C VAL A 69 0.16 18.57 8.79
N PHE A 70 1.42 18.18 8.59
CA PHE A 70 2.16 17.44 9.62
C PHE A 70 2.52 18.36 10.76
N ARG A 71 2.16 17.95 11.98
CA ARG A 71 2.78 18.48 13.20
C ARG A 71 3.88 17.50 13.58
N PRO A 72 5.13 17.97 13.73
CA PRO A 72 6.20 17.09 14.21
C PRO A 72 5.80 16.51 15.57
N VAL A 73 5.69 15.21 15.65
CA VAL A 73 5.53 14.51 16.93
C VAL A 73 6.92 14.30 17.46
N THR A 74 7.27 15.01 18.53
CA THR A 74 8.57 14.89 19.19
C THR A 74 8.63 13.61 20.02
N GLU A 75 8.61 12.45 19.40
CA GLU A 75 9.03 11.21 20.07
C GLU A 75 10.55 11.16 20.13
N LYS A 76 11.11 11.57 21.27
CA LYS A 76 12.56 11.75 21.50
C LYS A 76 13.38 10.45 21.56
N ASN A 77 12.82 9.24 21.41
CA ASN A 77 13.48 8.02 21.89
C ASN A 77 13.62 6.84 20.91
N LYS A 78 13.59 7.05 19.60
CA LYS A 78 13.97 5.96 18.70
C LYS A 78 15.37 6.24 18.12
N ASN A 79 16.35 5.43 18.51
CA ASN A 79 17.67 5.40 17.89
C ASN A 79 17.56 4.82 16.48
N TYR A 80 17.22 5.63 15.50
CA TYR A 80 17.27 5.24 14.11
C TYR A 80 18.74 5.21 13.68
N LYS A 81 19.25 4.01 13.44
CA LYS A 81 20.57 3.83 12.82
C LYS A 81 20.37 3.64 11.33
N ASP A 82 21.21 4.33 10.56
CA ASP A 82 21.32 4.06 9.13
C ASP A 82 21.80 2.61 8.97
N LYS A 83 21.01 1.79 8.28
CA LYS A 83 21.31 0.36 8.11
C LYS A 83 22.13 0.21 6.84
N ASN A 84 23.44 0.17 6.98
CA ASN A 84 24.35 0.10 5.82
C ASN A 84 24.49 -1.30 5.23
N VAL A 85 24.14 -2.36 5.94
CA VAL A 85 24.28 -3.75 5.46
C VAL A 85 23.14 -4.62 6.00
N SER A 86 22.43 -5.30 5.12
CA SER A 86 21.44 -6.31 5.52
C SER A 86 22.15 -7.57 6.03
N LYS A 87 21.71 -8.06 7.21
CA LYS A 87 22.20 -9.29 7.80
C LYS A 87 21.45 -10.46 7.17
N GLY A 88 22.14 -11.31 6.41
CA GLY A 88 21.53 -12.53 5.86
C GLY A 88 21.12 -13.54 6.93
N LEU A 89 20.31 -14.51 6.54
CA LEU A 89 20.03 -15.71 7.34
C LEU A 89 21.28 -16.57 7.46
N ASP A 90 21.37 -17.39 8.54
CA ASP A 90 22.47 -18.31 8.75
C ASP A 90 22.67 -19.25 7.55
N GLU A 91 23.84 -19.14 6.92
CA GLU A 91 24.13 -19.83 5.65
C GLU A 91 24.17 -21.36 5.81
N LYS A 92 24.60 -21.87 6.98
CA LYS A 92 24.70 -23.30 7.22
C LYS A 92 23.31 -23.93 7.31
N ARG A 93 22.46 -23.36 8.15
CA ARG A 93 21.05 -23.83 8.29
C ARG A 93 20.28 -23.64 7.01
N LEU A 94 20.53 -22.54 6.30
CA LEU A 94 19.88 -22.29 5.01
C LEU A 94 20.30 -23.32 3.96
N LYS A 95 21.58 -23.74 3.94
CA LYS A 95 22.05 -24.83 3.07
C LYS A 95 21.36 -26.14 3.37
N GLU A 96 21.25 -26.49 4.66
CA GLU A 96 20.56 -27.73 5.09
C GLU A 96 19.08 -27.71 4.68
N ALA A 97 18.41 -26.56 4.88
CA ALA A 97 17.02 -26.36 4.49
C ALA A 97 16.83 -26.51 2.97
N LEU A 98 17.65 -25.85 2.16
CA LEU A 98 17.58 -25.90 0.69
C LEU A 98 17.84 -27.33 0.17
N THR A 99 18.85 -27.99 0.71
CA THR A 99 19.20 -29.37 0.34
C THR A 99 18.06 -30.34 0.68
N SER A 100 17.40 -30.15 1.84
CA SER A 100 16.28 -31.04 2.26
C SER A 100 15.09 -31.05 1.33
N ILE A 101 14.91 -29.97 0.56
CA ILE A 101 13.82 -29.84 -0.44
C ILE A 101 14.32 -29.97 -1.89
N GLY A 102 15.58 -30.39 -2.08
CA GLY A 102 16.15 -30.65 -3.41
C GLY A 102 16.57 -29.39 -4.18
N PHE A 103 16.72 -28.25 -3.53
CA PHE A 103 17.23 -27.02 -4.15
C PHE A 103 18.77 -26.99 -4.10
N ASP A 104 19.39 -27.00 -5.28
CA ASP A 104 20.85 -26.86 -5.45
C ASP A 104 21.22 -25.39 -5.72
N ILE A 105 21.04 -24.54 -4.70
CA ILE A 105 21.36 -23.13 -4.76
C ILE A 105 22.33 -22.80 -3.63
N HIS A 106 23.35 -21.98 -3.93
CA HIS A 106 24.28 -21.56 -2.90
C HIS A 106 23.56 -20.63 -1.88
N PRO A 107 23.72 -20.87 -0.55
CA PRO A 107 22.99 -20.12 0.49
C PRO A 107 23.15 -18.60 0.39
N LYS A 108 24.35 -18.11 0.03
CA LYS A 108 24.62 -16.70 -0.17
C LYS A 108 23.81 -16.11 -1.34
N GLU A 109 23.69 -16.85 -2.44
CA GLU A 109 22.90 -16.42 -3.59
C GLU A 109 21.41 -16.37 -3.23
N PHE A 110 20.94 -17.35 -2.47
CA PHE A 110 19.57 -17.34 -1.96
C PHE A 110 19.30 -16.20 -0.99
N ASN A 111 20.21 -15.89 -0.07
CA ASN A 111 20.12 -14.71 0.81
C ASN A 111 20.05 -13.42 -0.01
N ASN A 112 20.92 -13.27 -1.01
CA ASN A 112 20.91 -12.11 -1.90
C ASN A 112 19.59 -11.99 -2.68
N PHE A 113 19.07 -13.12 -3.15
CA PHE A 113 17.76 -13.15 -3.81
C PHE A 113 16.63 -12.70 -2.85
N LEU A 114 16.60 -13.20 -1.62
CA LEU A 114 15.58 -12.80 -0.63
C LEU A 114 15.63 -11.29 -0.36
N VAL A 115 16.83 -10.76 -0.10
CA VAL A 115 17.03 -9.32 0.13
C VAL A 115 16.56 -8.51 -1.07
N SER A 116 17.06 -8.84 -2.26
CA SER A 116 16.73 -8.12 -3.49
C SER A 116 15.25 -8.20 -3.84
N ALA A 117 14.61 -9.36 -3.60
CA ALA A 117 13.18 -9.53 -3.84
C ALA A 117 12.33 -8.67 -2.91
N ILE A 118 12.71 -8.57 -1.63
CA ILE A 118 12.02 -7.75 -0.63
C ILE A 118 12.21 -6.27 -0.93
N GLU A 119 13.45 -5.84 -1.14
CA GLU A 119 13.78 -4.43 -1.49
C GLU A 119 13.10 -4.03 -2.79
N GLY A 120 13.19 -4.87 -3.81
CA GLY A 120 12.59 -4.64 -5.12
C GLY A 120 11.07 -4.52 -5.05
N ARG A 121 10.41 -5.44 -4.33
CA ARG A 121 8.95 -5.38 -4.13
C ARG A 121 8.51 -4.07 -3.48
N GLU A 122 9.18 -3.65 -2.40
CA GLU A 122 8.82 -2.41 -1.71
C GLU A 122 9.15 -1.17 -2.56
N PHE A 123 10.26 -1.20 -3.29
CA PHE A 123 10.63 -0.13 -4.22
C PHE A 123 9.61 0.01 -5.37
N PHE A 124 9.26 -1.08 -6.04
CA PHE A 124 8.26 -1.05 -7.12
C PHE A 124 6.89 -0.61 -6.63
N LYS A 125 6.47 -1.05 -5.45
CA LYS A 125 5.24 -0.60 -4.83
C LYS A 125 5.27 0.92 -4.58
N PHE A 126 6.37 1.43 -4.05
CA PHE A 126 6.57 2.86 -3.80
C PHE A 126 6.51 3.68 -5.09
N GLU A 127 7.22 3.25 -6.14
CA GLU A 127 7.20 3.95 -7.43
C GLU A 127 5.81 3.89 -8.10
N PHE A 128 5.15 2.74 -8.06
CA PHE A 128 3.79 2.59 -8.58
C PHE A 128 2.81 3.56 -7.90
N THR A 129 2.94 3.73 -6.60
CA THR A 129 2.04 4.61 -5.83
C THR A 129 2.17 6.08 -6.17
N LYS A 130 3.30 6.53 -6.77
CA LYS A 130 3.43 7.88 -7.32
C LYS A 130 2.43 8.14 -8.45
N SER A 131 2.37 7.23 -9.41
CA SER A 131 1.42 7.31 -10.52
C SER A 131 -0.02 7.23 -10.04
N LEU A 132 -0.30 6.32 -9.10
CA LEU A 132 -1.63 6.18 -8.54
C LEU A 132 -2.09 7.43 -7.79
N SER A 133 -1.21 8.03 -6.98
CA SER A 133 -1.52 9.30 -6.28
C SER A 133 -1.76 10.44 -7.27
N LEU A 134 -0.96 10.54 -8.33
CA LEU A 134 -1.16 11.53 -9.38
C LEU A 134 -2.54 11.40 -10.04
N VAL A 135 -2.97 10.18 -10.36
CA VAL A 135 -4.30 9.94 -10.94
C VAL A 135 -5.40 10.40 -9.98
N ILE A 136 -5.28 10.09 -8.69
CA ILE A 136 -6.24 10.53 -7.67
C ILE A 136 -6.30 12.06 -7.59
N ASP A 137 -5.15 12.73 -7.62
CA ASP A 137 -5.08 14.20 -7.58
C ASP A 137 -5.71 14.83 -8.85
N LEU A 138 -5.51 14.22 -10.02
CA LEU A 138 -6.16 14.66 -11.26
C LEU A 138 -7.69 14.50 -11.20
N ILE A 139 -8.19 13.39 -10.65
CA ILE A 139 -9.62 13.17 -10.44
C ILE A 139 -10.20 14.20 -9.47
N GLN A 140 -9.48 14.51 -8.38
CA GLN A 140 -9.89 15.56 -7.45
C GLN A 140 -9.97 16.94 -8.12
N ASN A 141 -8.98 17.26 -8.96
CA ASN A 141 -8.98 18.52 -9.69
C ASN A 141 -10.13 18.58 -10.71
N LEU A 142 -10.43 17.48 -11.40
CA LEU A 142 -11.62 17.37 -12.25
C LEU A 142 -12.89 17.64 -11.44
N GLY A 143 -13.02 17.05 -10.26
CA GLY A 143 -14.15 17.28 -9.36
C GLY A 143 -14.31 18.76 -8.98
N LYS A 144 -13.20 19.45 -8.65
CA LYS A 144 -13.23 20.90 -8.37
C LYS A 144 -13.74 21.71 -9.56
N LEU A 145 -13.28 21.39 -10.78
CA LEU A 145 -13.72 22.07 -12.00
C LEU A 145 -15.20 21.83 -12.30
N LEU A 146 -15.72 20.66 -11.94
CA LEU A 146 -17.11 20.27 -12.16
C LEU A 146 -18.02 20.54 -10.97
N GLU A 147 -17.48 21.08 -9.86
CA GLU A 147 -18.19 21.31 -8.60
C GLU A 147 -18.79 20.01 -8.03
N ILE A 148 -18.06 18.90 -8.16
CA ILE A 148 -18.39 17.60 -7.58
C ILE A 148 -17.50 17.38 -6.35
N ASP A 149 -18.10 17.11 -5.21
CA ASP A 149 -17.36 16.91 -3.97
C ASP A 149 -16.54 15.61 -3.98
N ARG A 150 -15.48 15.59 -3.17
CA ARG A 150 -14.51 14.50 -3.10
C ARG A 150 -15.11 13.15 -2.68
N LYS A 151 -16.11 13.16 -1.79
CA LYS A 151 -16.80 11.95 -1.34
C LYS A 151 -17.64 11.37 -2.47
N SER A 152 -18.31 12.21 -3.24
CA SER A 152 -19.08 11.80 -4.42
C SER A 152 -18.18 11.19 -5.49
N LEU A 153 -16.97 11.75 -5.72
CA LEU A 153 -16.00 11.18 -6.65
C LEU A 153 -15.57 9.75 -6.32
N SER A 154 -15.69 9.29 -5.06
CA SER A 154 -15.35 7.91 -4.68
C SER A 154 -16.28 6.85 -5.30
N TYR A 155 -17.41 7.25 -5.87
CA TYR A 155 -18.34 6.36 -6.55
C TYR A 155 -18.12 6.28 -8.08
N ILE A 156 -17.12 7.01 -8.62
CA ILE A 156 -16.78 6.96 -10.04
C ILE A 156 -15.81 5.81 -10.29
N THR A 157 -16.07 5.04 -11.34
CA THR A 157 -15.19 3.97 -11.81
C THR A 157 -14.21 4.47 -12.87
N VAL A 158 -13.17 3.69 -13.14
CA VAL A 158 -12.24 3.96 -14.27
C VAL A 158 -12.97 3.94 -15.62
N GLU A 159 -13.98 3.08 -15.77
CA GLU A 159 -14.76 2.99 -17.00
C GLU A 159 -15.61 4.25 -17.24
N ASP A 160 -16.17 4.83 -16.16
CA ASP A 160 -16.89 6.09 -16.25
C ASP A 160 -15.98 7.22 -16.75
N LEU A 161 -14.75 7.29 -16.23
CA LEU A 161 -13.75 8.26 -16.69
C LEU A 161 -13.33 8.04 -18.15
N LYS A 162 -13.19 6.78 -18.58
CA LYS A 162 -12.93 6.46 -19.98
C LYS A 162 -14.09 6.89 -20.88
N HIS A 163 -15.33 6.74 -20.41
CA HIS A 163 -16.52 7.18 -21.15
C HIS A 163 -16.53 8.71 -21.33
N CYS A 164 -16.10 9.48 -20.33
CA CYS A 164 -16.01 10.94 -20.42
C CYS A 164 -15.19 11.43 -21.62
N LYS A 165 -14.20 10.66 -22.11
CA LYS A 165 -13.43 11.01 -23.31
C LYS A 165 -14.27 11.10 -24.60
N LYS A 166 -15.44 10.48 -24.62
CA LYS A 166 -16.36 10.44 -25.77
C LYS A 166 -17.42 11.53 -25.70
N LEU A 167 -17.50 12.27 -24.60
CA LEU A 167 -18.51 13.29 -24.34
C LEU A 167 -17.98 14.68 -24.63
N LYS A 168 -18.89 15.61 -24.96
CA LYS A 168 -18.59 17.04 -24.98
C LYS A 168 -18.40 17.55 -23.56
N VAL A 169 -17.53 18.53 -23.37
CA VAL A 169 -17.21 19.06 -22.03
C VAL A 169 -18.46 19.47 -21.23
N ALA A 170 -19.44 20.07 -21.89
CA ALA A 170 -20.71 20.48 -21.28
C ALA A 170 -21.58 19.29 -20.77
N GLU A 171 -21.37 18.09 -21.29
CA GLU A 171 -22.13 16.89 -20.93
C GLU A 171 -21.49 16.11 -19.78
N ILE A 172 -20.18 16.28 -19.54
CA ILE A 172 -19.42 15.51 -18.56
C ILE A 172 -19.98 15.68 -17.15
N LYS A 173 -20.28 16.92 -16.74
CA LYS A 173 -20.83 17.18 -15.39
C LYS A 173 -22.13 16.41 -15.15
N LYS A 174 -23.06 16.49 -16.09
CA LYS A 174 -24.35 15.77 -15.99
C LYS A 174 -24.14 14.26 -15.94
N TYR A 175 -23.36 13.74 -16.89
CA TYR A 175 -23.06 12.30 -16.95
C TYR A 175 -22.48 11.79 -15.63
N LEU A 176 -21.43 12.44 -15.09
CA LEU A 176 -20.79 12.02 -13.85
C LEU A 176 -21.75 12.13 -12.65
N THR A 177 -22.58 13.18 -12.59
CA THR A 177 -23.54 13.33 -11.50
C THR A 177 -24.58 12.20 -11.52
N ASP A 178 -25.13 11.88 -12.67
CA ASP A 178 -26.12 10.79 -12.82
C ASP A 178 -25.48 9.43 -12.50
N THR A 179 -24.25 9.20 -12.97
CA THR A 179 -23.46 7.99 -12.70
C THR A 179 -23.15 7.82 -11.20
N ILE A 180 -22.76 8.89 -10.51
CA ILE A 180 -22.51 8.88 -9.06
C ILE A 180 -23.75 8.44 -8.29
N VAL A 181 -24.94 8.95 -8.65
CA VAL A 181 -26.18 8.56 -7.99
C VAL A 181 -26.44 7.06 -8.14
N ASN A 182 -26.28 6.52 -9.34
CA ASN A 182 -26.51 5.11 -9.65
C ASN A 182 -25.47 4.22 -8.95
N ASN A 183 -24.17 4.53 -9.09
CA ASN A 183 -23.09 3.74 -8.50
C ASN A 183 -23.14 3.77 -6.96
N ARG A 184 -23.54 4.90 -6.37
CA ARG A 184 -23.75 5.02 -4.93
C ARG A 184 -24.86 4.08 -4.45
N LYS A 185 -25.98 4.01 -5.15
CA LYS A 185 -27.07 3.08 -4.84
C LYS A 185 -26.58 1.64 -4.91
N GLU A 186 -25.94 1.25 -6.01
CA GLU A 186 -25.38 -0.09 -6.15
C GLU A 186 -24.36 -0.44 -5.05
N TYR A 187 -23.52 0.51 -4.66
CA TYR A 187 -22.56 0.31 -3.57
C TYR A 187 -23.26 -0.05 -2.27
N TYR A 188 -24.30 0.70 -1.88
CA TYR A 188 -25.06 0.40 -0.67
C TYR A 188 -25.84 -0.91 -0.75
N ASP A 189 -26.36 -1.26 -1.91
CA ASP A 189 -27.05 -2.55 -2.12
C ASP A 189 -26.06 -3.73 -1.96
N LYS A 190 -24.78 -3.53 -2.32
CA LYS A 190 -23.73 -4.56 -2.25
C LYS A 190 -23.03 -4.65 -0.87
N LEU A 191 -23.17 -3.66 0.01
CA LEU A 191 -22.51 -3.67 1.32
C LEU A 191 -22.88 -4.86 2.21
N ASN A 192 -24.05 -5.44 1.98
CA ASN A 192 -24.56 -6.58 2.73
C ASN A 192 -24.10 -7.94 2.16
N ILE A 193 -23.30 -7.92 1.08
CA ILE A 193 -22.82 -9.13 0.42
C ILE A 193 -21.38 -9.37 0.87
N ILE A 194 -21.16 -10.43 1.65
CA ILE A 194 -19.81 -10.89 2.00
C ILE A 194 -19.51 -12.12 1.16
N LEU A 195 -18.44 -12.02 0.40
CA LEU A 195 -17.94 -13.13 -0.39
C LEU A 195 -16.93 -13.94 0.44
N PRO A 196 -16.94 -15.28 0.36
CA PRO A 196 -15.88 -16.10 0.95
C PRO A 196 -14.56 -15.85 0.22
N ASP A 197 -13.44 -16.12 0.89
CA ASP A 197 -12.08 -15.95 0.32
C ASP A 197 -11.87 -16.75 -0.97
N VAL A 198 -12.57 -17.89 -1.08
CA VAL A 198 -12.54 -18.77 -2.26
C VAL A 198 -13.96 -19.15 -2.64
N ILE A 199 -14.37 -18.82 -3.85
CA ILE A 199 -15.67 -19.22 -4.41
C ILE A 199 -15.48 -20.42 -5.31
N LEU A 200 -15.88 -21.61 -4.83
CA LEU A 200 -15.81 -22.87 -5.59
C LEU A 200 -17.09 -23.15 -6.38
N SER A 201 -18.20 -22.51 -6.01
CA SER A 201 -19.49 -22.67 -6.69
C SER A 201 -20.40 -21.46 -6.45
N LYS A 202 -21.48 -21.35 -7.25
CA LYS A 202 -22.49 -20.30 -7.08
C LYS A 202 -23.20 -20.33 -5.71
N LEU A 203 -23.15 -21.46 -5.00
CA LEU A 203 -23.76 -21.65 -3.66
C LEU A 203 -22.84 -21.14 -2.52
N GLY A 204 -21.60 -20.75 -2.82
CA GLY A 204 -20.63 -20.26 -1.83
C GLY A 204 -20.80 -18.78 -1.43
N VAL A 205 -21.91 -18.12 -1.81
CA VAL A 205 -22.18 -16.72 -1.45
C VAL A 205 -23.11 -16.69 -0.25
N SER A 206 -22.68 -16.06 0.84
CA SER A 206 -23.46 -15.88 2.06
C SER A 206 -23.80 -14.40 2.26
N PHE A 207 -24.99 -14.11 2.78
CA PHE A 207 -25.41 -12.78 3.20
C PHE A 207 -25.24 -12.66 4.71
N ILE A 208 -24.51 -11.65 5.17
CA ILE A 208 -24.34 -11.36 6.60
C ILE A 208 -24.99 -10.00 6.89
N PRO A 209 -25.73 -9.85 8.00
CA PRO A 209 -26.28 -8.55 8.41
C PRO A 209 -25.16 -7.52 8.62
N VAL A 210 -25.37 -6.29 8.18
CA VAL A 210 -24.37 -5.17 8.22
C VAL A 210 -23.78 -4.95 9.62
N ASN A 211 -24.52 -5.26 10.67
CA ASN A 211 -24.11 -5.04 12.06
C ASN A 211 -22.98 -5.98 12.53
N GLU A 212 -22.67 -7.04 11.80
CA GLU A 212 -21.64 -8.03 12.14
C GLU A 212 -20.36 -7.88 11.29
N ALA A 213 -20.41 -7.07 10.24
CA ALA A 213 -19.27 -6.81 9.37
C ALA A 213 -18.31 -5.81 10.03
N ARG A 214 -17.41 -6.28 10.90
CA ARG A 214 -16.26 -5.51 11.35
C ARG A 214 -15.08 -5.83 10.45
N PRO A 215 -14.42 -4.84 9.82
CA PRO A 215 -13.17 -5.09 9.11
C PRO A 215 -12.12 -5.58 10.11
N ASN A 216 -11.57 -6.76 9.86
CA ASN A 216 -10.39 -7.26 10.56
C ASN A 216 -9.16 -6.55 9.96
N PHE A 217 -8.70 -5.49 10.62
CA PHE A 217 -7.41 -4.88 10.40
C PHE A 217 -6.53 -5.11 11.63
#